data_1b97fedc8a32395d799cbd075b1e2fff
#
_entry.id   1b97fedc8a32395d799cbd075b1e2fff
#
_cell.length_a   1.000
_cell.length_b   1.000
_cell.length_c   1.000
_cell.angle_alpha   90.00
_cell.angle_beta   90.00
_cell.angle_gamma   90.00
#
_symmetry.space_group_name_H-M   'P 1'
#
loop_
_entity.id
_entity.type
_entity.pdbx_description
1 polymer ?
#
loop_
_entity_poly.entity_id
_entity_poly.type
_entity_poly.pdbx_seq_one_letter_code
_entity_poly.pdbx_strand_id
1 'polypeptide(L)'
;MTKADINAVIPAMAGIHPPNPVVAYIALGANLGNAVQTVQDAIHTINDLPQTQVTKQSSLYKTAAMESLPGSPKSPDYINAVIEISCHQPATLLLEQLQKIEQKADRIRPYLNAPRTQDLDILLYRDESGDAHIQTETLTVPHPRMWQRAFVLVPLAEIAPQLVSAERLEGLRGQGIERVYAAL
;
A
#
# COMPACT_ATOMS: atom_id res chain seq x y z
N MET A 1 6.62 -40.37 3.06
CA MET A 1 7.26 -39.19 3.69
C MET A 1 6.48 -37.99 3.22
N THR A 2 5.64 -37.48 4.09
CA THR A 2 4.66 -36.41 3.89
C THR A 2 5.38 -35.06 3.78
N LYS A 3 4.91 -34.23 2.86
CA LYS A 3 5.30 -32.80 2.77
C LYS A 3 4.87 -32.13 4.08
N ALA A 4 5.80 -31.98 5.00
CA ALA A 4 5.58 -31.26 6.24
C ALA A 4 5.79 -29.77 5.99
N ASP A 5 4.74 -29.06 6.21
CA ASP A 5 4.56 -27.71 6.76
C ASP A 5 5.84 -26.88 6.95
N ILE A 6 6.14 -26.02 5.96
CA ILE A 6 7.06 -24.90 6.17
C ILE A 6 6.22 -23.61 6.11
N ASN A 7 5.30 -23.47 7.06
CA ASN A 7 4.82 -22.15 7.48
C ASN A 7 5.82 -21.64 8.52
N ALA A 8 6.98 -21.20 8.07
CA ALA A 8 7.87 -20.42 8.91
C ALA A 8 7.25 -19.02 9.10
N VAL A 9 6.49 -18.87 10.19
CA VAL A 9 6.18 -17.56 10.75
C VAL A 9 7.53 -16.96 11.15
N ILE A 10 8.07 -16.08 10.32
CA ILE A 10 9.27 -15.31 10.66
C ILE A 10 8.86 -14.41 11.83
N PRO A 11 9.42 -14.60 13.05
CA PRO A 11 9.15 -13.69 14.13
C PRO A 11 9.59 -12.29 13.69
N ALA A 12 8.77 -11.29 13.98
CA ALA A 12 9.07 -9.88 13.71
C ALA A 12 10.37 -9.53 14.43
N MET A 13 11.51 -9.62 13.72
CA MET A 13 12.83 -9.32 14.26
C MET A 13 12.97 -7.80 14.29
N ALA A 14 12.56 -7.18 15.39
CA ALA A 14 12.89 -5.80 15.69
C ALA A 14 14.43 -5.68 15.76
N GLY A 15 15.02 -4.92 14.82
CA GLY A 15 16.41 -4.48 14.91
C GLY A 15 17.44 -5.20 14.04
N ILE A 16 17.10 -6.24 13.25
CA ILE A 16 18.03 -6.84 12.29
C ILE A 16 17.65 -6.38 10.89
N HIS A 17 18.50 -5.59 10.25
CA HIS A 17 18.34 -5.24 8.86
C HIS A 17 18.53 -6.48 7.98
N PRO A 18 17.66 -6.75 6.99
CA PRO A 18 17.88 -7.82 6.03
C PRO A 18 19.26 -7.67 5.37
N PRO A 19 20.07 -8.73 5.27
CA PRO A 19 21.39 -8.66 4.63
C PRO A 19 21.28 -8.31 3.15
N ASN A 20 20.20 -8.73 2.50
CA ASN A 20 19.87 -8.44 1.11
C ASN A 20 18.65 -7.52 1.03
N PRO A 21 18.53 -6.72 -0.04
CA PRO A 21 17.37 -5.87 -0.21
C PRO A 21 16.10 -6.71 -0.33
N VAL A 22 15.05 -6.25 0.29
CA VAL A 22 13.70 -6.81 0.16
C VAL A 22 12.88 -5.96 -0.80
N VAL A 23 11.93 -6.58 -1.46
CA VAL A 23 10.95 -5.88 -2.30
C VAL A 23 9.65 -5.77 -1.51
N ALA A 24 9.15 -4.55 -1.35
CA ALA A 24 7.83 -4.32 -0.76
C ALA A 24 6.91 -3.59 -1.73
N TYR A 25 5.61 -3.90 -1.68
CA TYR A 25 4.57 -3.21 -2.44
C TYR A 25 3.73 -2.40 -1.45
N ILE A 26 3.57 -1.11 -1.75
CA ILE A 26 2.86 -0.17 -0.88
C ILE A 26 1.70 0.43 -1.67
N ALA A 27 0.50 0.34 -1.11
CA ALA A 27 -0.65 1.08 -1.61
C ALA A 27 -0.67 2.48 -0.99
N LEU A 28 -1.00 3.46 -1.82
CA LEU A 28 -1.18 4.85 -1.42
C LEU A 28 -2.60 5.29 -1.80
N GLY A 29 -3.27 6.00 -0.91
CA GLY A 29 -4.59 6.56 -1.14
C GLY A 29 -4.74 7.93 -0.49
N ALA A 30 -5.37 8.89 -1.19
CA ALA A 30 -5.71 10.20 -0.66
C ALA A 30 -7.03 10.70 -1.26
N ASN A 31 -7.83 11.49 -0.49
CA ASN A 31 -9.07 12.05 -1.00
C ASN A 31 -9.36 13.49 -0.54
N LEU A 32 -8.48 14.12 0.25
CA LEU A 32 -8.67 15.48 0.74
C LEU A 32 -7.68 16.46 0.09
N GLY A 33 -8.12 17.70 -0.09
CA GLY A 33 -7.30 18.77 -0.66
C GLY A 33 -6.86 18.42 -2.10
N ASN A 34 -5.57 18.60 -2.39
CA ASN A 34 -4.98 18.16 -3.66
C ASN A 34 -4.50 16.70 -3.54
N ALA A 35 -5.42 15.74 -3.65
CA ALA A 35 -5.14 14.31 -3.49
C ALA A 35 -4.03 13.80 -4.43
N VAL A 36 -3.95 14.31 -5.66
CA VAL A 36 -2.88 13.97 -6.62
C VAL A 36 -1.52 14.36 -6.06
N GLN A 37 -1.39 15.61 -5.63
CA GLN A 37 -0.13 16.11 -5.05
C GLN A 37 0.24 15.36 -3.78
N THR A 38 -0.76 15.06 -2.92
CA THR A 38 -0.54 14.30 -1.69
C THR A 38 0.05 12.91 -1.97
N VAL A 39 -0.49 12.19 -2.97
CA VAL A 39 0.06 10.88 -3.36
C VAL A 39 1.47 11.01 -3.93
N GLN A 40 1.72 12.01 -4.78
CA GLN A 40 3.05 12.24 -5.37
C GLN A 40 4.08 12.62 -4.29
N ASP A 41 3.73 13.50 -3.37
CA ASP A 41 4.62 13.92 -2.25
C ASP A 41 4.94 12.73 -1.34
N ALA A 42 3.97 11.83 -1.13
CA ALA A 42 4.21 10.62 -0.37
C ALA A 42 5.20 9.68 -1.07
N ILE A 43 5.07 9.49 -2.38
CA ILE A 43 6.01 8.66 -3.16
C ILE A 43 7.43 9.24 -3.06
N HIS A 44 7.60 10.54 -3.22
CA HIS A 44 8.89 11.21 -3.04
C HIS A 44 9.43 11.02 -1.61
N THR A 45 8.59 11.23 -0.60
CA THR A 45 8.99 11.06 0.80
C THR A 45 9.40 9.62 1.13
N ILE A 46 8.72 8.62 0.55
CA ILE A 46 9.09 7.21 0.70
C ILE A 46 10.44 6.93 0.01
N ASN A 47 10.67 7.49 -1.18
CA ASN A 47 11.94 7.33 -1.89
C ASN A 47 13.12 7.95 -1.13
N ASP A 48 12.88 8.97 -0.33
CA ASP A 48 13.89 9.65 0.50
C ASP A 48 14.14 8.96 1.85
N LEU A 49 13.41 7.87 2.15
CA LEU A 49 13.65 7.10 3.37
C LEU A 49 15.04 6.42 3.31
N PRO A 50 15.75 6.32 4.45
CA PRO A 50 17.04 5.64 4.51
C PRO A 50 16.96 4.21 3.95
N GLN A 51 17.94 3.83 3.13
CA GLN A 51 18.06 2.48 2.56
C GLN A 51 16.79 2.02 1.80
N THR A 52 16.08 2.95 1.20
CA THR A 52 14.84 2.70 0.46
C THR A 52 14.92 3.36 -0.90
N GLN A 53 14.45 2.68 -1.93
CA GLN A 53 14.36 3.19 -3.29
C GLN A 53 13.02 2.76 -3.90
N VAL A 54 12.28 3.69 -4.47
CA VAL A 54 11.11 3.38 -5.32
C VAL A 54 11.63 2.85 -6.65
N THR A 55 11.32 1.60 -6.95
CA THR A 55 11.78 0.90 -8.16
C THR A 55 10.74 0.91 -9.27
N LYS A 56 9.45 0.94 -8.90
CA LYS A 56 8.33 1.07 -9.84
C LYS A 56 7.19 1.86 -9.22
N GLN A 57 6.46 2.54 -10.07
CA GLN A 57 5.27 3.32 -9.70
C GLN A 57 4.16 3.06 -10.71
N SER A 58 2.96 2.79 -10.23
CA SER A 58 1.77 2.72 -11.09
C SER A 58 1.30 4.09 -11.54
N SER A 59 0.45 4.12 -12.52
CA SER A 59 -0.40 5.28 -12.81
C SER A 59 -1.23 5.65 -11.58
N LEU A 60 -1.77 6.87 -11.57
CA LEU A 60 -2.75 7.30 -10.58
C LEU A 60 -4.16 6.91 -11.03
N TYR A 61 -4.92 6.37 -10.10
CA TYR A 61 -6.27 5.88 -10.33
C TYR A 61 -7.26 6.59 -9.42
N LYS A 62 -8.40 6.97 -10.00
CA LYS A 62 -9.52 7.56 -9.27
C LYS A 62 -10.57 6.50 -8.95
N THR A 63 -11.07 6.52 -7.72
CA THR A 63 -12.21 5.71 -7.28
C THR A 63 -13.20 6.55 -6.50
N ALA A 64 -14.49 6.27 -6.64
CA ALA A 64 -15.49 6.90 -5.81
C ALA A 64 -15.28 6.55 -4.33
N ALA A 65 -15.51 7.51 -3.44
CA ALA A 65 -15.59 7.21 -2.01
C ALA A 65 -16.76 6.24 -1.77
N MET A 66 -16.55 5.24 -0.90
CA MET A 66 -17.65 4.39 -0.45
C MET A 66 -18.73 5.29 0.17
N GLU A 67 -20.00 4.97 -0.09
CA GLU A 67 -21.11 5.72 0.48
C GLU A 67 -20.97 5.75 2.00
N SER A 68 -20.89 6.96 2.52
CA SER A 68 -21.02 7.22 3.95
C SER A 68 -22.46 6.93 4.38
N LEU A 69 -22.71 6.82 5.68
CA LEU A 69 -24.04 6.62 6.24
C LEU A 69 -25.08 7.58 5.60
N PRO A 70 -26.33 7.15 5.40
CA PRO A 70 -27.39 8.01 4.86
C PRO A 70 -27.45 9.35 5.58
N GLY A 71 -27.36 10.47 4.83
CA GLY A 71 -27.34 11.83 5.37
C GLY A 71 -25.96 12.43 5.65
N SER A 72 -24.88 11.66 5.50
CA SER A 72 -23.51 12.22 5.57
C SER A 72 -23.16 13.00 4.32
N PRO A 73 -22.33 14.06 4.41
CA PRO A 73 -21.79 14.73 3.23
C PRO A 73 -21.05 13.73 2.34
N LYS A 74 -21.23 13.83 1.02
CA LYS A 74 -20.52 13.00 0.05
C LYS A 74 -19.03 13.26 0.16
N SER A 75 -18.26 12.21 0.48
CA SER A 75 -16.79 12.31 0.50
C SER A 75 -16.24 12.48 -0.91
N PRO A 76 -15.16 13.25 -1.10
CA PRO A 76 -14.45 13.34 -2.38
C PRO A 76 -13.94 11.98 -2.86
N ASP A 77 -13.76 11.85 -4.18
CA ASP A 77 -13.16 10.67 -4.79
C ASP A 77 -11.71 10.49 -4.30
N TYR A 78 -11.28 9.23 -4.22
CA TYR A 78 -9.91 8.88 -3.87
C TYR A 78 -9.00 8.87 -5.09
N ILE A 79 -7.77 9.31 -4.90
CA ILE A 79 -6.64 9.04 -5.80
C ILE A 79 -5.80 7.94 -5.16
N ASN A 80 -5.55 6.88 -5.93
CA ASN A 80 -4.85 5.69 -5.48
C ASN A 80 -3.67 5.38 -6.40
N ALA A 81 -2.63 4.80 -5.83
CA ALA A 81 -1.48 4.26 -6.55
C ALA A 81 -0.91 3.05 -5.80
N VAL A 82 -0.07 2.28 -6.49
CA VAL A 82 0.79 1.27 -5.88
C VAL A 82 2.22 1.52 -6.34
N ILE A 83 3.16 1.43 -5.41
CA ILE A 83 4.59 1.47 -5.70
C ILE A 83 5.27 0.17 -5.29
N GLU A 84 6.35 -0.15 -5.99
CA GLU A 84 7.32 -1.16 -5.62
C GLU A 84 8.54 -0.44 -5.05
N ILE A 85 9.00 -0.86 -3.90
CA ILE A 85 10.23 -0.36 -3.29
C ILE A 85 11.23 -1.49 -3.08
N SER A 86 12.51 -1.17 -3.18
CA SER A 86 13.61 -1.98 -2.67
C SER A 86 14.13 -1.35 -1.38
N CYS A 87 14.21 -2.11 -0.30
CA CYS A 87 14.71 -1.59 0.98
C CYS A 87 15.49 -2.64 1.78
N HIS A 88 16.30 -2.16 2.75
CA HIS A 88 17.05 -3.00 3.70
C HIS A 88 16.49 -2.88 5.14
N GLN A 89 15.19 -2.62 5.27
CA GLN A 89 14.57 -2.39 6.57
C GLN A 89 13.60 -3.54 6.90
N PRO A 90 13.49 -3.95 8.18
CA PRO A 90 12.43 -4.84 8.62
C PRO A 90 11.04 -4.24 8.33
N ALA A 91 10.06 -5.08 8.03
CA ALA A 91 8.70 -4.62 7.71
C ALA A 91 8.06 -3.77 8.82
N THR A 92 8.39 -4.03 10.08
CA THR A 92 7.93 -3.24 11.24
C THR A 92 8.49 -1.83 11.24
N LEU A 93 9.78 -1.66 10.92
CA LEU A 93 10.40 -0.34 10.82
C LEU A 93 9.87 0.43 9.61
N LEU A 94 9.67 -0.26 8.48
CA LEU A 94 9.01 0.33 7.31
C LEU A 94 7.61 0.84 7.68
N LEU A 95 6.79 0.03 8.37
CA LEU A 95 5.47 0.44 8.85
C LEU A 95 5.53 1.71 9.72
N GLU A 96 6.44 1.76 10.69
CA GLU A 96 6.61 2.94 11.55
C GLU A 96 6.96 4.21 10.74
N GLN A 97 7.76 4.07 9.69
CA GLN A 97 8.12 5.20 8.83
C GLN A 97 6.94 5.65 7.98
N LEU A 98 6.17 4.72 7.42
CA LEU A 98 4.94 5.03 6.67
C LEU A 98 3.93 5.75 7.58
N GLN A 99 3.71 5.27 8.80
CA GLN A 99 2.84 5.92 9.77
C GLN A 99 3.30 7.34 10.13
N LYS A 100 4.61 7.59 10.21
CA LYS A 100 5.13 8.95 10.41
C LYS A 100 4.85 9.88 9.22
N ILE A 101 4.87 9.35 8.00
CA ILE A 101 4.50 10.10 6.79
C ILE A 101 3.02 10.45 6.84
N GLU A 102 2.14 9.50 7.14
CA GLU A 102 0.71 9.74 7.31
C GLU A 102 0.42 10.79 8.39
N GLN A 103 1.06 10.68 9.56
CA GLN A 103 0.90 11.64 10.66
C GLN A 103 1.32 13.06 10.28
N LYS A 104 2.34 13.22 9.46
CA LYS A 104 2.75 14.54 8.95
C LYS A 104 1.70 15.13 8.01
N ALA A 105 1.11 14.31 7.14
CA ALA A 105 0.03 14.73 6.25
C ALA A 105 -1.26 15.08 7.03
N ASP A 106 -1.52 14.39 8.14
CA ASP A 106 -2.68 14.60 9.02
C ASP A 106 -2.59 15.85 9.94
N ARG A 107 -1.42 16.51 10.03
CA ARG A 107 -1.29 17.76 10.83
C ARG A 107 -2.21 18.89 10.40
N ILE A 108 -2.89 18.75 9.27
CA ILE A 108 -3.88 19.70 8.74
C ILE A 108 -5.31 19.30 9.15
N ARG A 109 -5.50 18.42 10.13
CA ARG A 109 -6.85 18.02 10.58
C ARG A 109 -7.57 19.17 11.27
N PRO A 110 -8.75 19.58 10.80
CA PRO A 110 -9.56 20.60 11.45
C PRO A 110 -10.29 20.09 12.70
N TYR A 111 -10.43 18.75 12.90
CA TYR A 111 -11.13 18.15 14.04
C TYR A 111 -10.75 16.67 14.27
N LEU A 112 -11.02 16.18 15.47
CA LEU A 112 -10.82 14.77 15.87
C LEU A 112 -11.70 13.84 15.01
N ASN A 113 -11.12 12.75 14.46
CA ASN A 113 -11.77 11.81 13.53
C ASN A 113 -12.10 12.38 12.15
N ALA A 114 -11.46 13.47 11.71
CA ALA A 114 -11.53 13.90 10.33
C ALA A 114 -11.10 12.75 9.38
N PRO A 115 -11.69 12.64 8.17
CA PRO A 115 -11.24 11.68 7.16
C PRO A 115 -9.73 11.77 6.99
N ARG A 116 -9.06 10.61 6.83
CA ARG A 116 -7.60 10.58 6.67
C ARG A 116 -7.21 11.24 5.36
N THR A 117 -6.25 12.14 5.44
CA THR A 117 -5.73 12.85 4.26
C THR A 117 -4.99 11.88 3.34
N GLN A 118 -4.42 10.81 3.93
CA GLN A 118 -3.58 9.83 3.24
C GLN A 118 -3.57 8.49 4.00
N ASP A 119 -3.62 7.39 3.25
CA ASP A 119 -3.42 6.02 3.75
C ASP A 119 -2.22 5.39 3.02
N LEU A 120 -1.32 4.73 3.77
CA LEU A 120 -0.15 4.01 3.28
C LEU A 120 -0.15 2.59 3.84
N ASP A 121 -0.50 1.60 3.02
CA ASP A 121 -0.60 0.19 3.43
C ASP A 121 0.51 -0.66 2.80
N ILE A 122 1.24 -1.45 3.61
CA ILE A 122 2.14 -2.49 3.10
C ILE A 122 1.29 -3.66 2.59
N LEU A 123 1.32 -3.90 1.29
CA LEU A 123 0.57 -4.97 0.63
C LEU A 123 1.30 -6.30 0.72
N LEU A 124 2.55 -6.30 0.28
CA LEU A 124 3.43 -7.45 0.20
C LEU A 124 4.83 -7.05 0.65
N TYR A 125 5.55 -8.01 1.23
CA TYR A 125 6.95 -7.87 1.63
C TYR A 125 7.66 -9.15 1.24
N ARG A 126 8.69 -9.06 0.39
CA ARG A 126 9.30 -10.20 -0.28
C ARG A 126 10.82 -10.16 -0.13
N ASP A 127 11.39 -11.27 0.25
CA ASP A 127 12.84 -11.49 0.24
C ASP A 127 13.21 -12.59 -0.78
N GLU A 128 14.45 -13.05 -0.72
CA GLU A 128 14.94 -14.12 -1.61
C GLU A 128 14.21 -15.45 -1.43
N SER A 129 13.58 -15.69 -0.29
CA SER A 129 12.81 -16.90 0.00
C SER A 129 11.37 -16.83 -0.51
N GLY A 130 10.91 -15.65 -0.92
CA GLY A 130 9.56 -15.40 -1.45
C GLY A 130 8.76 -14.40 -0.63
N ASP A 131 7.42 -14.57 -0.65
CA ASP A 131 6.52 -13.69 0.09
C ASP A 131 6.58 -13.97 1.58
N ALA A 132 6.88 -12.95 2.39
CA ALA A 132 6.83 -13.03 3.83
C ALA A 132 5.38 -13.12 4.31
N HIS A 133 5.15 -13.97 5.30
CA HIS A 133 3.90 -14.05 6.03
C HIS A 133 4.11 -13.49 7.43
N ILE A 134 3.67 -12.25 7.65
CA ILE A 134 3.82 -11.55 8.91
C ILE A 134 2.44 -11.39 9.54
N GLN A 135 2.30 -11.75 10.80
CA GLN A 135 1.07 -11.56 11.56
C GLN A 135 1.43 -11.12 12.97
N THR A 136 1.27 -9.83 13.23
CA THR A 136 1.47 -9.19 14.53
C THR A 136 0.22 -8.40 14.90
N GLU A 137 0.20 -7.78 16.07
CA GLU A 137 -0.89 -6.89 16.47
C GLU A 137 -1.03 -5.66 15.55
N THR A 138 0.08 -5.20 14.97
CA THR A 138 0.13 -3.95 14.19
C THR A 138 0.30 -4.17 12.69
N LEU A 139 0.76 -5.35 12.23
CA LEU A 139 1.09 -5.62 10.84
C LEU A 139 0.67 -7.02 10.42
N THR A 140 -0.12 -7.10 9.35
CA THR A 140 -0.43 -8.35 8.66
C THR A 140 -0.01 -8.24 7.19
N VAL A 141 0.90 -9.11 6.74
CA VAL A 141 1.39 -9.19 5.37
C VAL A 141 1.34 -10.65 4.91
N PRO A 142 0.76 -10.97 3.76
CA PRO A 142 0.05 -10.09 2.81
C PRO A 142 -1.10 -9.33 3.46
N HIS A 143 -1.35 -8.09 2.99
CA HIS A 143 -2.43 -7.27 3.53
C HIS A 143 -3.79 -8.00 3.37
N PRO A 144 -4.56 -8.21 4.44
CA PRO A 144 -5.68 -9.16 4.45
C PRO A 144 -6.79 -8.86 3.45
N ARG A 145 -7.01 -7.58 3.11
CA ARG A 145 -8.07 -7.14 2.21
C ARG A 145 -7.60 -6.78 0.80
N MET A 146 -6.29 -6.93 0.48
CA MET A 146 -5.75 -6.47 -0.80
C MET A 146 -6.42 -7.14 -2.00
N TRP A 147 -6.72 -8.42 -1.87
CA TRP A 147 -7.26 -9.24 -2.95
C TRP A 147 -8.74 -8.94 -3.32
N GLN A 148 -9.42 -8.12 -2.52
CA GLN A 148 -10.82 -7.77 -2.68
C GLN A 148 -11.02 -6.33 -3.19
N ARG A 149 -9.93 -5.61 -3.49
CA ARG A 149 -9.94 -4.16 -3.76
C ARG A 149 -9.39 -3.86 -5.15
N ALA A 150 -10.23 -3.38 -6.06
CA ALA A 150 -9.80 -2.98 -7.40
C ALA A 150 -8.75 -1.87 -7.36
N PHE A 151 -8.90 -0.89 -6.45
CA PHE A 151 -7.97 0.22 -6.29
C PHE A 151 -6.59 -0.19 -5.76
N VAL A 152 -6.42 -1.46 -5.34
CA VAL A 152 -5.14 -2.08 -5.03
C VAL A 152 -4.67 -2.96 -6.18
N LEU A 153 -5.52 -3.88 -6.67
CA LEU A 153 -5.07 -4.89 -7.63
C LEU A 153 -4.86 -4.35 -9.04
N VAL A 154 -5.63 -3.35 -9.47
CA VAL A 154 -5.44 -2.74 -10.81
C VAL A 154 -4.09 -2.03 -10.91
N PRO A 155 -3.72 -1.10 -10.00
CA PRO A 155 -2.40 -0.49 -10.03
C PRO A 155 -1.27 -1.49 -9.73
N LEU A 156 -1.48 -2.50 -8.87
CA LEU A 156 -0.49 -3.56 -8.64
C LEU A 156 -0.22 -4.37 -9.90
N ALA A 157 -1.27 -4.75 -10.65
CA ALA A 157 -1.12 -5.49 -11.91
C ALA A 157 -0.39 -4.69 -12.99
N GLU A 158 -0.44 -3.36 -12.96
CA GLU A 158 0.31 -2.50 -13.89
C GLU A 158 1.84 -2.64 -13.69
N ILE A 159 2.31 -2.72 -12.45
CA ILE A 159 3.74 -2.74 -12.12
C ILE A 159 4.29 -4.14 -11.82
N ALA A 160 3.43 -5.08 -11.47
CA ALA A 160 3.77 -6.46 -11.11
C ALA A 160 2.70 -7.45 -11.59
N PRO A 161 2.48 -7.57 -12.93
CA PRO A 161 1.40 -8.40 -13.49
C PRO A 161 1.48 -9.87 -13.08
N GLN A 162 2.68 -10.37 -12.76
CA GLN A 162 2.89 -11.75 -12.31
C GLN A 162 2.29 -12.04 -10.93
N LEU A 163 1.93 -11.02 -10.15
CA LEU A 163 1.33 -11.17 -8.81
C LEU A 163 -0.19 -11.18 -8.83
N VAL A 164 -0.81 -10.79 -9.94
CA VAL A 164 -2.26 -10.61 -10.02
C VAL A 164 -2.81 -11.40 -11.21
N SER A 165 -3.61 -12.44 -10.93
CA SER A 165 -4.22 -13.22 -12.00
C SER A 165 -5.34 -12.43 -12.72
N ALA A 166 -5.53 -12.73 -14.01
CA ALA A 166 -6.62 -12.14 -14.81
C ALA A 166 -8.00 -12.42 -14.19
N GLU A 167 -8.18 -13.62 -13.61
CA GLU A 167 -9.42 -14.01 -12.93
C GLU A 167 -9.75 -13.09 -11.74
N ARG A 168 -8.72 -12.71 -10.94
CA ARG A 168 -8.91 -11.78 -9.83
C ARG A 168 -9.32 -10.40 -10.30
N LEU A 169 -8.73 -9.88 -11.38
CA LEU A 169 -9.11 -8.59 -11.96
C LEU A 169 -10.52 -8.63 -12.52
N GLU A 170 -10.90 -9.73 -13.18
CA GLU A 170 -12.26 -9.94 -13.69
C GLU A 170 -13.30 -9.87 -12.57
N GLY A 171 -13.04 -10.53 -11.44
CA GLY A 171 -13.92 -10.50 -10.27
C GLY A 171 -14.11 -9.12 -9.64
N LEU A 172 -13.27 -8.14 -9.99
CA LEU A 172 -13.32 -6.77 -9.45
C LEU A 172 -13.86 -5.73 -10.45
N ARG A 173 -14.26 -6.11 -11.67
CA ARG A 173 -14.76 -5.17 -12.72
C ARG A 173 -15.93 -4.30 -12.29
N GLY A 174 -16.73 -4.75 -11.32
CA GLY A 174 -17.84 -3.97 -10.77
C GLY A 174 -17.43 -2.83 -9.83
N GLN A 175 -16.15 -2.79 -9.40
CA GLN A 175 -15.64 -1.73 -8.56
C GLN A 175 -15.08 -0.61 -9.45
N GLY A 176 -15.85 0.43 -9.69
CA GLY A 176 -15.47 1.55 -10.57
C GLY A 176 -14.09 2.11 -10.23
N ILE A 177 -13.16 2.02 -11.19
CA ILE A 177 -11.80 2.56 -11.10
C ILE A 177 -11.44 3.17 -12.45
N GLU A 178 -10.88 4.38 -12.43
CA GLU A 178 -10.52 5.13 -13.63
C GLU A 178 -9.05 5.55 -13.54
N ARG A 179 -8.28 5.27 -14.58
CA ARG A 179 -6.90 5.77 -14.71
C ARG A 179 -6.92 7.25 -15.07
N VAL A 180 -6.36 8.11 -14.25
CA VAL A 180 -6.42 9.57 -14.45
C VAL A 180 -5.10 10.20 -14.87
N TYR A 181 -3.96 9.63 -14.45
CA TYR A 181 -2.63 10.08 -14.85
C TYR A 181 -1.73 8.85 -15.09
N ALA A 182 -0.94 8.90 -16.17
CA ALA A 182 0.08 7.88 -16.42
C ALA A 182 1.17 7.92 -15.34
N ALA A 183 1.88 6.80 -15.17
CA ALA A 183 3.10 6.76 -14.35
C ALA A 183 4.11 7.79 -14.91
N LEU A 184 4.80 8.48 -14.02
CA LEU A 184 5.86 9.43 -14.36
C LEU A 184 7.17 8.69 -14.63
#